data_2bd437782337f724d02913553c21b823
#
_entry.id   2bd437782337f724d02913553c21b823
#
_cell.length_a   1.000
_cell.length_b   1.000
_cell.length_c   1.000
_cell.angle_alpha   90.00
_cell.angle_beta   90.00
_cell.angle_gamma   90.00
#
_symmetry.space_group_name_H-M   'P 1'
#
loop_
_entity.id
_entity.type
_entity.pdbx_description
1 polymer ?
#
loop_
_entity_poly.entity_id
_entity_poly.type
_entity_poly.pdbx_seq_one_letter_code
_entity_poly.pdbx_strand_id
1 'polypeptide(L)'
;MKIMSNTRLFVSYALGRICGGVIGGVIGVVFLTWLVQTLSQQGVGAQNIACTIAELIVTIIFTVKSIVKWAANRPYHLLVCYAICMFIDIIIIFTCQSLPWLILGSSAVTVIGPRVFFQARTIMLNRVMASDELTLFRNRLDTIGIISSLAGSGLGMITPVSLNVVGWLSVMYSILILQVNAWQVKELEKMPRLKLE
;
A
#
# COMPACT_ATOMS: atom_id res chain seq x y z
N MET A 1 30.24 4.98 4.49
CA MET A 1 29.21 3.94 4.67
C MET A 1 27.79 4.50 4.81
N LYS A 2 27.55 5.59 5.55
CA LYS A 2 26.21 6.22 5.75
C LYS A 2 25.52 6.67 4.45
N ILE A 3 26.26 7.24 3.49
CA ILE A 3 25.71 7.74 2.22
C ILE A 3 25.17 6.60 1.33
N MET A 4 25.89 5.48 1.22
CA MET A 4 25.46 4.35 0.37
C MET A 4 24.21 3.63 0.91
N SER A 5 24.04 3.53 2.24
CA SER A 5 22.86 2.91 2.82
C SER A 5 21.61 3.78 2.62
N ASN A 6 21.74 5.11 2.72
CA ASN A 6 20.64 6.03 2.46
C ASN A 6 20.19 6.00 0.98
N THR A 7 21.11 5.82 0.04
CA THR A 7 20.79 5.72 -1.39
C THR A 7 19.98 4.45 -1.69
N ARG A 8 20.40 3.29 -1.15
CA ARG A 8 19.66 2.01 -1.35
C ARG A 8 18.27 2.06 -0.74
N LEU A 9 18.16 2.63 0.46
CA LEU A 9 16.87 2.83 1.10
C LEU A 9 15.97 3.73 0.24
N PHE A 10 16.49 4.87 -0.23
CA PHE A 10 15.72 5.77 -1.09
C PHE A 10 15.26 5.09 -2.37
N VAL A 11 16.11 4.34 -3.05
CA VAL A 11 15.77 3.61 -4.27
C VAL A 11 14.67 2.58 -4.01
N SER A 12 14.75 1.83 -2.91
CA SER A 12 13.70 0.86 -2.56
C SER A 12 12.34 1.52 -2.30
N TYR A 13 12.32 2.67 -1.63
CA TYR A 13 11.10 3.45 -1.41
C TYR A 13 10.56 4.08 -2.71
N ALA A 14 11.45 4.63 -3.54
CA ALA A 14 11.07 5.20 -4.83
C ALA A 14 10.44 4.14 -5.76
N LEU A 15 11.04 2.94 -5.83
CA LEU A 15 10.45 1.81 -6.56
C LEU A 15 9.07 1.44 -6.02
N GLY A 16 8.91 1.40 -4.70
CA GLY A 16 7.60 1.16 -4.08
C GLY A 16 6.56 2.21 -4.46
N ARG A 17 6.96 3.49 -4.51
CA ARG A 17 6.08 4.58 -4.96
C ARG A 17 5.75 4.49 -6.45
N ILE A 18 6.71 4.12 -7.29
CA ILE A 18 6.49 3.94 -8.73
C ILE A 18 5.55 2.75 -8.98
N CYS A 19 5.86 1.58 -8.43
CA CYS A 19 5.00 0.41 -8.59
C CYS A 19 3.59 0.66 -8.03
N GLY A 20 3.48 1.24 -6.83
CA GLY A 20 2.20 1.57 -6.21
C GLY A 20 1.43 2.62 -7.00
N GLY A 21 2.09 3.66 -7.49
CA GLY A 21 1.47 4.71 -8.28
C GLY A 21 1.00 4.22 -9.65
N VAL A 22 1.89 3.57 -10.41
CA VAL A 22 1.54 3.14 -11.78
C VAL A 22 0.53 2.00 -11.74
N ILE A 23 0.87 0.86 -11.15
CA ILE A 23 -0.01 -0.33 -11.18
C ILE A 23 -1.26 -0.09 -10.34
N GLY A 24 -1.13 0.48 -9.15
CA GLY A 24 -2.25 0.83 -8.28
C GLY A 24 -3.17 1.88 -8.90
N GLY A 25 -2.62 2.84 -9.65
CA GLY A 25 -3.40 3.82 -10.41
C GLY A 25 -4.25 3.17 -11.51
N VAL A 26 -3.66 2.24 -12.29
CA VAL A 26 -4.40 1.46 -13.30
C VAL A 26 -5.50 0.64 -12.64
N ILE A 27 -5.17 -0.15 -11.61
CA ILE A 27 -6.14 -0.97 -10.87
C ILE A 27 -7.28 -0.09 -10.34
N GLY A 28 -6.95 1.05 -9.72
CA GLY A 28 -7.94 1.97 -9.14
C GLY A 28 -8.94 2.48 -10.17
N VAL A 29 -8.47 2.95 -11.33
CA VAL A 29 -9.35 3.46 -12.40
C VAL A 29 -10.20 2.35 -12.98
N VAL A 30 -9.61 1.20 -13.34
CA VAL A 30 -10.36 0.08 -13.93
C VAL A 30 -11.39 -0.47 -12.95
N PHE A 31 -11.01 -0.64 -11.67
CA PHE A 31 -11.90 -1.13 -10.63
C PHE A 31 -13.06 -0.17 -10.32
N LEU A 32 -12.76 1.13 -10.17
CA LEU A 32 -13.81 2.13 -9.95
C LEU A 32 -14.76 2.24 -11.16
N THR A 33 -14.24 2.17 -12.38
CA THR A 33 -15.08 2.17 -13.57
C THR A 33 -15.97 0.93 -13.62
N TRP A 34 -15.42 -0.25 -13.29
CA TRP A 34 -16.21 -1.47 -13.17
C TRP A 34 -17.31 -1.35 -12.10
N LEU A 35 -17.00 -0.77 -10.93
CA LEU A 35 -18.00 -0.53 -9.87
C LEU A 35 -19.13 0.39 -10.36
N VAL A 36 -18.81 1.47 -11.05
CA VAL A 36 -19.82 2.37 -11.62
C VAL A 36 -20.72 1.63 -12.61
N GLN A 37 -20.16 0.79 -13.48
CA GLN A 37 -20.91 0.03 -14.46
C GLN A 37 -21.78 -1.06 -13.82
N THR A 38 -21.36 -1.63 -12.69
CA THR A 38 -22.03 -2.77 -12.06
C THR A 38 -22.97 -2.37 -10.92
N LEU A 39 -22.58 -1.43 -10.09
CA LEU A 39 -23.30 -1.00 -8.89
C LEU A 39 -23.71 0.47 -8.90
N SER A 40 -23.55 1.14 -10.04
CA SER A 40 -23.77 2.58 -10.17
C SER A 40 -22.88 3.43 -9.24
N GLN A 41 -23.22 4.70 -9.08
CA GLN A 41 -22.52 5.59 -8.14
C GLN A 41 -22.64 5.17 -6.67
N GLN A 42 -23.66 4.38 -6.32
CA GLN A 42 -23.82 3.86 -4.95
C GLN A 42 -22.68 2.92 -4.56
N GLY A 43 -22.19 2.09 -5.50
CA GLY A 43 -21.03 1.20 -5.27
C GLY A 43 -19.76 1.99 -4.96
N VAL A 44 -19.51 3.08 -5.68
CA VAL A 44 -18.33 3.95 -5.43
C VAL A 44 -18.46 4.65 -4.07
N GLY A 45 -19.66 5.15 -3.73
CA GLY A 45 -19.91 5.74 -2.42
C GLY A 45 -19.67 4.75 -1.27
N ALA A 46 -20.19 3.54 -1.39
CA ALA A 46 -20.01 2.46 -0.42
C ALA A 46 -18.54 2.08 -0.28
N GLN A 47 -17.77 1.98 -1.38
CA GLN A 47 -16.34 1.71 -1.37
C GLN A 47 -15.56 2.79 -0.61
N ASN A 48 -15.84 4.05 -0.89
CA ASN A 48 -15.16 5.17 -0.21
C ASN A 48 -15.44 5.16 1.29
N ILE A 49 -16.69 4.93 1.71
CA ILE A 49 -17.06 4.83 3.12
C ILE A 49 -16.34 3.65 3.78
N ALA A 50 -16.35 2.47 3.16
CA ALA A 50 -15.71 1.28 3.69
C ALA A 50 -14.19 1.45 3.84
N CYS A 51 -13.51 2.03 2.85
CA CYS A 51 -12.09 2.35 2.93
C CYS A 51 -11.80 3.37 4.04
N THR A 52 -12.63 4.42 4.18
CA THR A 52 -12.48 5.43 5.23
C THR A 52 -12.62 4.81 6.63
N ILE A 53 -13.60 3.92 6.82
CA ILE A 53 -13.77 3.19 8.07
C ILE A 53 -12.55 2.31 8.37
N ALA A 54 -12.04 1.59 7.37
CA ALA A 54 -10.85 0.76 7.52
C ALA A 54 -9.61 1.60 7.93
N GLU A 55 -9.42 2.76 7.31
CA GLU A 55 -8.35 3.70 7.67
C GLU A 55 -8.51 4.25 9.09
N LEU A 56 -9.73 4.58 9.50
CA LEU A 56 -10.02 5.05 10.85
C LEU A 56 -9.70 3.99 11.89
N ILE A 57 -10.11 2.73 11.65
CA ILE A 57 -9.80 1.60 12.54
C ILE A 57 -8.29 1.44 12.71
N VAL A 58 -7.52 1.46 11.63
CA VAL A 58 -6.05 1.37 11.69
C VAL A 58 -5.47 2.54 12.47
N THR A 59 -5.95 3.76 12.25
CA THR A 59 -5.48 4.94 12.96
C THR A 59 -5.72 4.81 14.46
N ILE A 60 -6.91 4.37 14.88
CA ILE A 60 -7.25 4.15 16.30
C ILE A 60 -6.34 3.07 16.90
N ILE A 61 -6.15 1.95 16.22
CA ILE A 61 -5.27 0.87 16.68
C ILE A 61 -3.85 1.40 16.96
N PHE A 62 -3.32 2.25 16.08
CA PHE A 62 -1.97 2.82 16.22
C PHE A 62 -1.86 3.97 17.23
N THR A 63 -2.94 4.37 17.90
CA THR A 63 -2.85 5.22 19.09
C THR A 63 -2.35 4.46 20.32
N VAL A 64 -2.46 3.13 20.33
CA VAL A 64 -2.05 2.27 21.45
C VAL A 64 -0.54 2.01 21.40
N LYS A 65 0.21 2.60 22.34
CA LYS A 65 1.68 2.54 22.38
C LYS A 65 2.26 1.10 22.35
N SER A 66 1.59 0.14 22.99
CA SER A 66 2.02 -1.27 23.00
C SER A 66 1.94 -1.90 21.61
N ILE A 67 0.90 -1.60 20.84
CA ILE A 67 0.71 -2.08 19.45
C ILE A 67 1.75 -1.45 18.54
N VAL A 68 1.99 -0.14 18.68
CA VAL A 68 3.04 0.57 17.95
C VAL A 68 4.41 -0.07 18.17
N LYS A 69 4.77 -0.36 19.42
CA LYS A 69 6.05 -1.01 19.78
C LYS A 69 6.13 -2.42 19.22
N TRP A 70 5.06 -3.19 19.35
CA TRP A 70 4.97 -4.55 18.81
C TRP A 70 5.12 -4.56 17.28
N ALA A 71 4.36 -3.72 16.58
CA ALA A 71 4.38 -3.60 15.13
C ALA A 71 5.77 -3.23 14.59
N ALA A 72 6.42 -2.24 15.20
CA ALA A 72 7.75 -1.80 14.78
C ALA A 72 8.88 -2.83 15.06
N ASN A 73 8.65 -3.78 15.95
CA ASN A 73 9.61 -4.84 16.26
C ASN A 73 9.37 -6.14 15.45
N ARG A 74 8.26 -6.22 14.71
CA ARG A 74 7.87 -7.43 13.94
C ARG A 74 7.43 -7.10 12.50
N PRO A 75 8.24 -6.35 11.72
CA PRO A 75 7.83 -5.88 10.41
C PRO A 75 7.56 -7.02 9.42
N TYR A 76 8.27 -8.13 9.51
CA TYR A 76 8.04 -9.29 8.64
C TYR A 76 6.71 -9.99 8.91
N HIS A 77 6.25 -10.05 10.18
CA HIS A 77 4.92 -10.59 10.48
C HIS A 77 3.82 -9.73 9.85
N LEU A 78 3.99 -8.40 9.90
CA LEU A 78 3.05 -7.48 9.25
C LEU A 78 3.08 -7.59 7.73
N LEU A 79 4.26 -7.85 7.15
CA LEU A 79 4.39 -8.10 5.71
C LEU A 79 3.66 -9.39 5.31
N VAL A 80 3.73 -10.44 6.12
CA VAL A 80 2.98 -11.69 5.90
C VAL A 80 1.48 -11.44 6.01
N CYS A 81 1.01 -10.70 7.04
CA CYS A 81 -0.39 -10.32 7.15
C CYS A 81 -0.87 -9.52 5.92
N TYR A 82 -0.04 -8.59 5.45
CA TYR A 82 -0.30 -7.84 4.22
C TYR A 82 -0.46 -8.78 3.01
N ALA A 83 0.47 -9.72 2.84
CA ALA A 83 0.42 -10.70 1.75
C ALA A 83 -0.86 -11.55 1.80
N ILE A 84 -1.25 -12.02 2.98
CA ILE A 84 -2.48 -12.79 3.17
C ILE A 84 -3.71 -11.97 2.78
N CYS A 85 -3.81 -10.72 3.22
CA CYS A 85 -4.93 -9.85 2.85
C CYS A 85 -5.04 -9.68 1.33
N MET A 86 -3.92 -9.39 0.65
CA MET A 86 -3.91 -9.24 -0.80
C MET A 86 -4.27 -10.53 -1.53
N PHE A 87 -3.79 -11.67 -1.03
CA PHE A 87 -4.05 -12.97 -1.64
C PHE A 87 -5.54 -13.36 -1.54
N ILE A 88 -6.18 -13.09 -0.39
CA ILE A 88 -7.62 -13.31 -0.20
C ILE A 88 -8.42 -12.45 -1.19
N ASP A 89 -8.08 -11.18 -1.35
CA ASP A 89 -8.77 -10.28 -2.29
C ASP A 89 -8.66 -10.78 -3.74
N ILE A 90 -7.46 -11.20 -4.15
CA ILE A 90 -7.23 -11.76 -5.48
C ILE A 90 -8.10 -13.00 -5.72
N ILE A 91 -8.18 -13.91 -4.74
CA ILE A 91 -9.04 -15.09 -4.84
C ILE A 91 -10.50 -14.67 -5.01
N ILE A 92 -10.99 -13.73 -4.22
CA ILE A 92 -12.37 -13.25 -4.29
C ILE A 92 -12.65 -12.60 -5.65
N ILE A 93 -11.73 -11.78 -6.17
CA ILE A 93 -11.86 -11.16 -7.50
C ILE A 93 -12.01 -12.22 -8.59
N PHE A 94 -11.27 -13.32 -8.54
CA PHE A 94 -11.35 -14.37 -9.56
C PHE A 94 -12.53 -15.33 -9.39
N THR A 95 -12.93 -15.62 -8.16
CA THR A 95 -13.94 -16.66 -7.87
C THR A 95 -15.36 -16.13 -7.69
N CYS A 96 -15.50 -14.87 -7.28
CA CYS A 96 -16.80 -14.29 -6.88
C CYS A 96 -17.25 -13.14 -7.82
N GLN A 97 -16.95 -13.22 -9.11
CA GLN A 97 -17.26 -12.15 -10.08
C GLN A 97 -18.74 -11.81 -10.19
N SER A 98 -19.63 -12.75 -9.86
CA SER A 98 -21.08 -12.56 -9.82
C SER A 98 -21.59 -11.85 -8.55
N LEU A 99 -20.71 -11.63 -7.56
CA LEU A 99 -21.05 -11.06 -6.26
C LEU A 99 -20.33 -9.72 -6.02
N PRO A 100 -20.74 -8.64 -6.72
CA PRO A 100 -19.99 -7.37 -6.69
C PRO A 100 -19.89 -6.76 -5.28
N TRP A 101 -20.88 -6.95 -4.42
CA TRP A 101 -20.82 -6.49 -3.03
C TRP A 101 -19.79 -7.23 -2.18
N LEU A 102 -19.54 -8.52 -2.47
CA LEU A 102 -18.49 -9.28 -1.80
C LEU A 102 -17.10 -8.79 -2.23
N ILE A 103 -16.91 -8.51 -3.52
CA ILE A 103 -15.66 -7.94 -4.04
C ILE A 103 -15.41 -6.56 -3.42
N LEU A 104 -16.43 -5.72 -3.32
CA LEU A 104 -16.34 -4.42 -2.67
C LEU A 104 -15.95 -4.58 -1.19
N GLY A 105 -16.58 -5.49 -0.47
CA GLY A 105 -16.26 -5.75 0.93
C GLY A 105 -14.84 -6.27 1.13
N SER A 106 -14.38 -7.19 0.29
CA SER A 106 -13.01 -7.72 0.36
C SER A 106 -11.96 -6.64 0.08
N SER A 107 -12.17 -5.81 -0.94
CA SER A 107 -11.25 -4.73 -1.28
C SER A 107 -11.13 -3.69 -0.15
N ALA A 108 -12.21 -3.42 0.60
CA ALA A 108 -12.16 -2.55 1.77
C ALA A 108 -11.36 -3.17 2.92
N VAL A 109 -11.52 -4.46 3.17
CA VAL A 109 -10.76 -5.19 4.21
C VAL A 109 -9.28 -5.25 3.85
N THR A 110 -8.95 -5.44 2.57
CA THR A 110 -7.55 -5.50 2.12
C THR A 110 -6.80 -4.17 2.28
N VAL A 111 -7.47 -3.05 2.44
CA VAL A 111 -6.82 -1.77 2.78
C VAL A 111 -6.16 -1.82 4.17
N ILE A 112 -6.69 -2.63 5.10
CA ILE A 112 -6.18 -2.71 6.48
C ILE A 112 -4.73 -3.21 6.51
N GLY A 113 -4.42 -4.31 5.80
CA GLY A 113 -3.09 -4.91 5.79
C GLY A 113 -1.98 -3.95 5.36
N PRO A 114 -2.06 -3.33 4.17
CA PRO A 114 -1.14 -2.29 3.72
C PRO A 114 -1.01 -1.12 4.70
N ARG A 115 -2.11 -0.62 5.23
CA ARG A 115 -2.10 0.52 6.15
C ARG A 115 -1.36 0.21 7.44
N VAL A 116 -1.61 -0.95 8.04
CA VAL A 116 -0.89 -1.42 9.23
C VAL A 116 0.61 -1.54 8.95
N PHE A 117 0.99 -2.15 7.82
CA PHE A 117 2.38 -2.28 7.41
C PHE A 117 3.04 -0.91 7.19
N PHE A 118 2.37 0.02 6.49
CA PHE A 118 2.91 1.34 6.21
C PHE A 118 3.09 2.18 7.47
N GLN A 119 2.19 2.08 8.43
CA GLN A 119 2.34 2.74 9.74
C GLN A 119 3.55 2.21 10.50
N ALA A 120 3.71 0.90 10.59
CA ALA A 120 4.86 0.27 11.24
C ALA A 120 6.18 0.70 10.56
N ARG A 121 6.24 0.68 9.24
CA ARG A 121 7.38 1.13 8.45
C ARG A 121 7.72 2.59 8.69
N THR A 122 6.72 3.46 8.80
CA THR A 122 6.91 4.87 9.14
C THR A 122 7.57 5.04 10.51
N ILE A 123 7.15 4.25 11.50
CA ILE A 123 7.76 4.25 12.83
C ILE A 123 9.22 3.80 12.77
N MET A 124 9.52 2.75 11.99
CA MET A 124 10.90 2.31 11.79
C MET A 124 11.76 3.39 11.14
N LEU A 125 11.22 4.09 10.15
CA LEU A 125 11.91 5.17 9.45
C LEU A 125 12.23 6.35 10.40
N ASN A 126 11.29 6.70 11.27
CA ASN A 126 11.48 7.75 12.29
C ASN A 126 12.58 7.39 13.33
N ARG A 127 12.90 6.10 13.50
CA ARG A 127 13.95 5.65 14.42
C ARG A 127 15.36 5.73 13.81
N VAL A 128 15.47 5.88 12.50
CA VAL A 128 16.76 5.83 11.77
C VAL A 128 17.11 7.13 11.06
N MET A 129 16.16 8.04 10.89
CA MET A 129 16.35 9.33 10.22
C MET A 129 16.02 10.49 11.14
N ALA A 130 16.83 11.56 11.08
CA ALA A 130 16.53 12.82 11.75
C ALA A 130 15.33 13.51 11.09
N SER A 131 14.64 14.38 11.84
CA SER A 131 13.39 15.03 11.42
C SER A 131 13.50 15.73 10.07
N ASP A 132 14.59 16.51 9.86
CA ASP A 132 14.78 17.30 8.63
C ASP A 132 15.09 16.42 7.43
N GLU A 133 15.96 15.41 7.62
CA GLU A 133 16.26 14.40 6.59
C GLU A 133 15.01 13.62 6.21
N LEU A 134 14.20 13.27 7.19
CA LEU A 134 12.95 12.54 7.00
C LEU A 134 11.93 13.35 6.20
N THR A 135 11.79 14.64 6.50
CA THR A 135 10.89 15.54 5.77
C THR A 135 11.29 15.66 4.31
N LEU A 136 12.57 15.88 4.03
CA LEU A 136 13.10 15.96 2.66
C LEU A 136 12.91 14.62 1.92
N PHE A 137 13.18 13.51 2.60
CA PHE A 137 13.00 12.15 2.06
C PHE A 137 11.54 11.91 1.66
N ARG A 138 10.59 12.24 2.54
CA ARG A 138 9.14 12.10 2.28
C ARG A 138 8.70 12.98 1.11
N ASN A 139 9.06 14.26 1.10
CA ASN A 139 8.66 15.17 0.02
C ASN A 139 9.10 14.68 -1.36
N ARG A 140 10.34 14.16 -1.49
CA ARG A 140 10.81 13.57 -2.74
C ARG A 140 10.03 12.34 -3.13
N LEU A 141 9.71 11.46 -2.18
CA LEU A 141 8.92 10.26 -2.43
C LEU A 141 7.47 10.57 -2.78
N ASP A 142 6.89 11.58 -2.16
CA ASP A 142 5.52 12.01 -2.45
C ASP A 142 5.41 12.60 -3.86
N THR A 143 6.40 13.37 -4.29
CA THR A 143 6.49 13.84 -5.69
C THR A 143 6.53 12.68 -6.68
N ILE A 144 7.41 11.68 -6.43
CA ILE A 144 7.47 10.46 -7.26
C ILE A 144 6.13 9.74 -7.25
N GLY A 145 5.50 9.62 -6.09
CA GLY A 145 4.19 8.97 -5.93
C GLY A 145 3.08 9.66 -6.72
N ILE A 146 3.01 10.99 -6.67
CA ILE A 146 2.03 11.78 -7.44
C ILE A 146 2.21 11.58 -8.94
N ILE A 147 3.43 11.74 -9.45
CA ILE A 147 3.74 11.57 -10.88
C ILE A 147 3.38 10.13 -11.33
N SER A 148 3.77 9.14 -10.55
CA SER A 148 3.50 7.73 -10.84
C SER A 148 2.00 7.42 -10.84
N SER A 149 1.23 8.01 -9.89
CA SER A 149 -0.22 7.82 -9.80
C SER A 149 -0.94 8.49 -10.97
N LEU A 150 -0.51 9.67 -11.40
CA LEU A 150 -1.06 10.33 -12.59
C LEU A 150 -0.81 9.49 -13.85
N ALA A 151 0.41 8.97 -14.02
CA ALA A 151 0.74 8.09 -15.14
C ALA A 151 -0.10 6.80 -15.11
N GLY A 152 -0.24 6.18 -13.93
CA GLY A 152 -1.06 4.98 -13.76
C GLY A 152 -2.54 5.24 -14.04
N SER A 153 -3.10 6.35 -13.55
CA SER A 153 -4.48 6.72 -13.81
C SER A 153 -4.73 6.98 -15.30
N GLY A 154 -3.80 7.64 -15.99
CA GLY A 154 -3.87 7.84 -17.45
C GLY A 154 -3.85 6.51 -18.21
N LEU A 155 -2.98 5.57 -17.84
CA LEU A 155 -2.97 4.23 -18.41
C LEU A 155 -4.26 3.46 -18.10
N GLY A 156 -4.82 3.63 -16.90
CA GLY A 156 -6.08 3.01 -16.50
C GLY A 156 -7.26 3.43 -17.38
N MET A 157 -7.28 4.68 -17.88
CA MET A 157 -8.33 5.18 -18.77
C MET A 157 -8.39 4.47 -20.14
N ILE A 158 -7.27 3.97 -20.61
CA ILE A 158 -7.17 3.23 -21.88
C ILE A 158 -7.17 1.70 -21.70
N THR A 159 -7.17 1.23 -20.46
CA THR A 159 -7.16 -0.19 -20.14
C THR A 159 -8.59 -0.74 -20.19
N PRO A 160 -8.81 -1.94 -20.76
CA PRO A 160 -10.14 -2.57 -20.80
C PRO A 160 -10.72 -2.76 -19.40
N VAL A 161 -11.99 -2.36 -19.23
CA VAL A 161 -12.70 -2.48 -17.94
C VAL A 161 -13.16 -3.91 -17.75
N SER A 162 -12.42 -4.67 -16.96
CA SER A 162 -12.70 -6.07 -16.64
C SER A 162 -12.13 -6.47 -15.29
N LEU A 163 -12.88 -7.23 -14.49
CA LEU A 163 -12.39 -7.81 -13.23
C LEU A 163 -11.20 -8.75 -13.44
N ASN A 164 -11.13 -9.46 -14.56
CA ASN A 164 -9.97 -10.30 -14.88
C ASN A 164 -8.70 -9.46 -15.04
N VAL A 165 -8.80 -8.29 -15.69
CA VAL A 165 -7.68 -7.36 -15.78
C VAL A 165 -7.28 -6.85 -14.40
N VAL A 166 -8.24 -6.46 -13.57
CA VAL A 166 -8.00 -6.07 -12.17
C VAL A 166 -7.31 -7.20 -11.40
N GLY A 167 -7.80 -8.42 -11.51
CA GLY A 167 -7.23 -9.59 -10.84
C GLY A 167 -5.77 -9.84 -11.24
N TRP A 168 -5.45 -9.89 -12.53
CA TRP A 168 -4.08 -10.10 -13.00
C TRP A 168 -3.14 -8.96 -12.63
N LEU A 169 -3.59 -7.72 -12.74
CA LEU A 169 -2.80 -6.57 -12.29
C LEU A 169 -2.56 -6.62 -10.76
N SER A 170 -3.56 -7.07 -9.98
CA SER A 170 -3.41 -7.26 -8.54
C SER A 170 -2.41 -8.35 -8.19
N VAL A 171 -2.35 -9.45 -8.95
CA VAL A 171 -1.31 -10.48 -8.81
C VAL A 171 0.08 -9.89 -9.05
N MET A 172 0.27 -9.22 -10.18
CA MET A 172 1.56 -8.59 -10.52
C MET A 172 1.97 -7.56 -9.46
N TYR A 173 1.03 -6.70 -9.05
CA TYR A 173 1.25 -5.70 -8.02
C TYR A 173 1.68 -6.34 -6.71
N SER A 174 0.97 -7.40 -6.28
CA SER A 174 1.26 -8.08 -5.02
C SER A 174 2.67 -8.67 -5.00
N ILE A 175 3.09 -9.32 -6.07
CA ILE A 175 4.43 -9.90 -6.18
C ILE A 175 5.49 -8.79 -6.08
N LEU A 176 5.35 -7.73 -6.86
CA LEU A 176 6.33 -6.64 -6.92
C LEU A 176 6.38 -5.87 -5.60
N ILE A 177 5.23 -5.49 -5.05
CA ILE A 177 5.19 -4.66 -3.85
C ILE A 177 5.66 -5.40 -2.60
N LEU A 178 5.40 -6.71 -2.50
CA LEU A 178 5.89 -7.52 -1.39
C LEU A 178 7.41 -7.65 -1.43
N GLN A 179 8.01 -7.86 -2.60
CA GLN A 179 9.47 -7.91 -2.76
C GLN A 179 10.11 -6.56 -2.39
N VAL A 180 9.55 -5.46 -2.89
CA VAL A 180 10.03 -4.12 -2.59
C VAL A 180 9.90 -3.79 -1.09
N ASN A 181 8.77 -4.14 -0.48
CA ASN A 181 8.56 -3.92 0.95
C ASN A 181 9.51 -4.77 1.82
N ALA A 182 9.76 -6.02 1.45
CA ALA A 182 10.75 -6.86 2.12
C ALA A 182 12.16 -6.27 2.01
N TRP A 183 12.52 -5.74 0.83
CA TRP A 183 13.79 -5.03 0.66
C TRP A 183 13.88 -3.78 1.54
N GLN A 184 12.82 -2.96 1.61
CA GLN A 184 12.78 -1.77 2.47
C GLN A 184 12.98 -2.13 3.95
N VAL A 185 12.31 -3.16 4.45
CA VAL A 185 12.50 -3.65 5.83
C VAL A 185 13.95 -4.06 6.06
N LYS A 186 14.53 -4.83 5.15
CA LYS A 186 15.93 -5.27 5.22
C LYS A 186 16.93 -4.10 5.24
N GLU A 187 16.69 -3.05 4.46
CA GLU A 187 17.56 -1.87 4.48
C GLU A 187 17.37 -1.04 5.76
N LEU A 188 16.14 -0.92 6.27
CA LEU A 188 15.87 -0.24 7.55
C LEU A 188 16.54 -0.95 8.74
N GLU A 189 16.56 -2.28 8.76
CA GLU A 189 17.20 -3.05 9.83
C GLU A 189 18.73 -2.89 9.89
N LYS A 190 19.35 -2.58 8.74
CA LYS A 190 20.81 -2.32 8.65
C LYS A 190 21.21 -0.93 9.16
N MET A 191 20.25 -0.02 9.29
CA MET A 191 20.56 1.35 9.70
C MET A 191 20.72 1.47 11.22
N PRO A 192 21.70 2.26 11.68
CA PRO A 192 21.85 2.52 13.10
C PRO A 192 20.63 3.28 13.62
N ARG A 193 20.09 2.84 14.74
CA ARG A 193 18.99 3.54 15.42
C ARG A 193 19.51 4.84 16.01
N LEU A 194 18.76 5.91 15.79
CA LEU A 194 19.04 7.16 16.50
C LEU A 194 18.86 6.91 18.01
N LYS A 195 19.82 7.36 18.81
CA LYS A 195 19.63 7.45 20.26
C LYS A 195 18.59 8.56 20.46
N LEU A 196 17.37 8.18 20.81
CA LEU A 196 16.37 9.12 21.31
C LEU A 196 16.86 9.47 22.74
N GLU A 197 17.45 10.66 22.87
CA GLU A 197 17.68 11.30 24.17
C GLU A 197 16.35 11.67 24.80
#